data_b01c4ff9355a216d9b6fdde4378ae6e5
#
_entry.id   b01c4ff9355a216d9b6fdde4378ae6e5
#
_cell.length_a   1.000
_cell.length_b   1.000
_cell.length_c   1.000
_cell.angle_alpha   90.00
_cell.angle_beta   90.00
_cell.angle_gamma   90.00
#
_symmetry.space_group_name_H-M   'P 1'
#
loop_
_entity.id
_entity.type
_entity.pdbx_description
1 polymer ?
#
loop_
_entity_poly.entity_id
_entity_poly.type
_entity_poly.pdbx_seq_one_letter_code
_entity_poly.pdbx_strand_id
1 'polypeptide(L)'
;MRFIRHIFKFIFVSAEIFLLLMALCNAWVFGLTNGRTYTKISKIPPREVALVLGTSPRMRSGVSNPYFTKRMDAAALLYHHGKIKTIVVSGEKSKGYDEPAAMKNYLIYQEGVPEHIIVEDPKGFNTYQSILRCKNTYKKKNVIIVSQGFHNLRALFFARNNSMNALGFDAQDVSKPESFYRNQSRESLARVAAVVYYILGISPD
;
A
#
# COMPACT_ATOMS: atom_id res chain seq x y z
N MET A 1 -34.72 -18.51 29.68
CA MET A 1 -35.00 -17.41 28.72
C MET A 1 -34.27 -16.11 29.03
N ARG A 2 -34.22 -15.58 30.28
CA ARG A 2 -33.52 -14.32 30.61
C ARG A 2 -32.02 -14.36 30.32
N PHE A 3 -31.30 -15.43 30.65
CA PHE A 3 -29.85 -15.61 30.39
C PHE A 3 -29.50 -15.52 28.91
N ILE A 4 -30.22 -16.21 28.03
CA ILE A 4 -30.03 -16.18 26.59
C ILE A 4 -30.21 -14.76 26.03
N ARG A 5 -31.20 -14.02 26.51
CA ARG A 5 -31.45 -12.63 26.13
C ARG A 5 -30.29 -11.70 26.52
N HIS A 6 -29.64 -11.91 27.67
CA HIS A 6 -28.48 -11.14 28.09
C HIS A 6 -27.25 -11.44 27.20
N ILE A 7 -27.05 -12.71 26.82
CA ILE A 7 -25.99 -13.09 25.87
C ILE A 7 -26.19 -12.41 24.52
N PHE A 8 -27.39 -12.48 23.94
CA PHE A 8 -27.68 -11.81 22.68
C PHE A 8 -27.49 -10.30 22.75
N LYS A 9 -27.93 -9.66 23.83
CA LYS A 9 -27.72 -8.22 24.04
C LYS A 9 -26.24 -7.89 24.15
N PHE A 10 -25.45 -8.68 24.87
CA PHE A 10 -24.00 -8.49 24.98
C PHE A 10 -23.30 -8.62 23.62
N ILE A 11 -23.62 -9.67 22.86
CA ILE A 11 -23.05 -9.88 21.51
C ILE A 11 -23.41 -8.69 20.60
N PHE A 12 -24.67 -8.25 20.62
CA PHE A 12 -25.13 -7.15 19.78
C PHE A 12 -24.41 -5.84 20.13
N VAL A 13 -24.34 -5.47 21.40
CA VAL A 13 -23.63 -4.27 21.86
C VAL A 13 -22.13 -4.34 21.54
N SER A 14 -21.50 -5.51 21.71
CA SER A 14 -20.10 -5.69 21.35
C SER A 14 -19.85 -5.52 19.84
N ALA A 15 -20.76 -6.01 19.01
CA ALA A 15 -20.68 -5.84 17.56
C ALA A 15 -20.85 -4.35 17.16
N GLU A 16 -21.78 -3.63 17.78
CA GLU A 16 -21.96 -2.19 17.54
C GLU A 16 -20.70 -1.40 17.93
N ILE A 17 -20.12 -1.67 19.10
CA ILE A 17 -18.88 -1.02 19.55
C ILE A 17 -17.73 -1.32 18.55
N PHE A 18 -17.60 -2.56 18.13
CA PHE A 18 -16.58 -2.95 17.14
C PHE A 18 -16.75 -2.20 15.82
N LEU A 19 -17.97 -2.13 15.28
CA LEU A 19 -18.27 -1.40 14.05
C LEU A 19 -17.99 0.10 14.19
N LEU A 20 -18.34 0.69 15.33
CA LEU A 20 -18.04 2.10 15.61
C LEU A 20 -16.55 2.36 15.66
N LEU A 21 -15.78 1.54 16.39
CA LEU A 21 -14.31 1.66 16.44
C LEU A 21 -13.68 1.48 15.07
N MET A 22 -14.16 0.52 14.29
CA MET A 22 -13.71 0.32 12.91
C MET A 22 -13.98 1.56 12.04
N ALA A 23 -15.16 2.15 12.15
CA ALA A 23 -15.51 3.38 11.44
C ALA A 23 -14.61 4.56 11.85
N LEU A 24 -14.39 4.75 13.15
CA LEU A 24 -13.52 5.83 13.67
C LEU A 24 -12.07 5.67 13.22
N CYS A 25 -11.51 4.46 13.28
CA CYS A 25 -10.14 4.20 12.78
C CYS A 25 -10.02 4.49 11.28
N ASN A 26 -10.98 4.05 10.48
CA ASN A 26 -10.99 4.32 9.04
C ASN A 26 -11.14 5.82 8.74
N ALA A 27 -12.03 6.53 9.45
CA ALA A 27 -12.20 7.97 9.33
C ALA A 27 -10.91 8.72 9.69
N TRP A 28 -10.21 8.30 10.72
CA TRP A 28 -8.92 8.88 11.13
C TRP A 28 -7.86 8.71 10.04
N VAL A 29 -7.66 7.48 9.54
CA VAL A 29 -6.73 7.22 8.43
C VAL A 29 -7.10 8.07 7.22
N PHE A 30 -8.36 8.11 6.84
CA PHE A 30 -8.84 8.90 5.70
C PHE A 30 -8.59 10.41 5.91
N GLY A 31 -8.93 10.95 7.07
CA GLY A 31 -8.72 12.37 7.40
C GLY A 31 -7.25 12.78 7.35
N LEU A 32 -6.33 11.90 7.82
CA LEU A 32 -4.89 12.17 7.77
C LEU A 32 -4.28 12.07 6.37
N THR A 33 -4.91 11.33 5.45
CA THR A 33 -4.38 11.07 4.09
C THR A 33 -5.16 11.80 3.01
N ASN A 34 -6.24 12.49 3.37
CA ASN A 34 -7.06 13.26 2.44
C ASN A 34 -6.23 14.29 1.67
N GLY A 35 -6.48 14.40 0.36
CA GLY A 35 -5.75 15.30 -0.53
C GLY A 35 -4.31 14.88 -0.84
N ARG A 36 -3.86 13.69 -0.39
CA ARG A 36 -2.51 13.17 -0.64
C ARG A 36 -2.45 12.04 -1.66
N THR A 37 -3.59 11.61 -2.21
CA THR A 37 -3.67 10.60 -3.28
C THR A 37 -4.04 11.24 -4.61
N TYR A 38 -3.46 10.73 -5.68
CA TYR A 38 -3.61 11.23 -7.05
C TYR A 38 -3.84 10.08 -8.00
N THR A 39 -4.80 10.24 -8.89
CA THR A 39 -5.10 9.29 -9.99
C THR A 39 -4.65 9.81 -11.34
N LYS A 40 -4.40 11.13 -11.46
CA LYS A 40 -4.01 11.79 -12.71
C LYS A 40 -2.56 12.26 -12.63
N ILE A 41 -1.76 11.84 -13.61
CA ILE A 41 -0.33 12.19 -13.72
C ILE A 41 -0.10 13.71 -13.79
N SER A 42 -1.01 14.46 -14.42
CA SER A 42 -0.92 15.91 -14.54
C SER A 42 -1.06 16.63 -13.21
N LYS A 43 -1.75 16.04 -12.24
CA LYS A 43 -2.06 16.68 -10.95
C LYS A 43 -1.04 16.36 -9.86
N ILE A 44 -0.30 15.25 -9.96
CA ILE A 44 0.66 14.87 -8.93
C ILE A 44 1.93 15.74 -9.00
N PRO A 45 2.33 16.38 -7.89
CA PRO A 45 3.59 17.10 -7.83
C PRO A 45 4.78 16.14 -7.96
N PRO A 46 5.88 16.55 -8.62
CA PRO A 46 7.06 15.71 -8.75
C PRO A 46 7.73 15.44 -7.40
N ARG A 47 8.38 14.28 -7.29
CA ARG A 47 9.27 13.87 -6.19
C ARG A 47 10.52 13.22 -6.78
N GLU A 48 11.56 13.09 -5.98
CA GLU A 48 12.79 12.43 -6.43
C GLU A 48 12.57 10.93 -6.63
N VAL A 49 11.76 10.29 -5.77
CA VAL A 49 11.66 8.84 -5.67
C VAL A 49 10.21 8.36 -5.70
N ALA A 50 9.95 7.28 -6.44
CA ALA A 50 8.77 6.44 -6.25
C ALA A 50 9.13 5.24 -5.38
N LEU A 51 8.34 4.98 -4.33
CA LEU A 51 8.32 3.72 -3.59
C LEU A 51 7.18 2.86 -4.12
N VAL A 52 7.51 1.81 -4.84
CA VAL A 52 6.54 0.87 -5.40
C VAL A 52 6.38 -0.30 -4.44
N LEU A 53 5.17 -0.45 -3.89
CA LEU A 53 4.88 -1.51 -2.93
C LEU A 53 4.68 -2.85 -3.65
N GLY A 54 5.26 -3.93 -3.11
CA GLY A 54 5.21 -5.28 -3.66
C GLY A 54 3.80 -5.87 -3.72
N THR A 55 3.63 -6.75 -4.66
CA THR A 55 2.51 -7.69 -4.79
C THR A 55 2.94 -8.84 -5.70
N SER A 56 2.41 -10.02 -5.46
CA SER A 56 2.79 -11.20 -6.25
C SER A 56 2.60 -10.98 -7.75
N PRO A 57 3.58 -11.31 -8.59
CA PRO A 57 3.47 -11.20 -10.05
C PRO A 57 2.46 -12.18 -10.64
N ARG A 58 2.15 -13.26 -9.92
CA ARG A 58 1.17 -14.28 -10.34
C ARG A 58 0.10 -14.49 -9.28
N MET A 59 -1.10 -14.79 -9.73
CA MET A 59 -2.18 -15.28 -8.87
C MET A 59 -1.93 -16.76 -8.47
N ARG A 60 -2.64 -17.26 -7.46
CA ARG A 60 -2.57 -18.68 -7.05
C ARG A 60 -2.88 -19.65 -8.19
N SER A 61 -3.67 -19.22 -9.16
CA SER A 61 -3.98 -19.97 -10.39
C SER A 61 -2.83 -20.02 -11.40
N GLY A 62 -1.68 -19.39 -11.12
CA GLY A 62 -0.53 -19.26 -12.05
C GLY A 62 -0.67 -18.16 -13.11
N VAL A 63 -1.85 -17.57 -13.27
CA VAL A 63 -2.11 -16.48 -14.21
C VAL A 63 -1.46 -15.19 -13.74
N SER A 64 -1.08 -14.30 -14.66
CA SER A 64 -0.56 -12.97 -14.35
C SER A 64 -1.49 -12.19 -13.42
N ASN A 65 -0.92 -11.56 -12.40
CA ASN A 65 -1.69 -10.75 -11.45
C ASN A 65 -1.91 -9.33 -12.01
N PRO A 66 -3.13 -8.94 -12.35
CA PRO A 66 -3.37 -7.62 -12.92
C PRO A 66 -3.08 -6.47 -11.94
N TYR A 67 -3.10 -6.69 -10.64
CA TYR A 67 -2.67 -5.68 -9.65
C TYR A 67 -1.17 -5.40 -9.74
N PHE A 68 -0.37 -6.42 -10.09
CA PHE A 68 1.06 -6.27 -10.32
C PHE A 68 1.32 -5.42 -11.55
N THR A 69 0.76 -5.79 -12.71
CA THR A 69 0.99 -5.07 -13.98
C THR A 69 0.55 -3.61 -13.85
N LYS A 70 -0.67 -3.35 -13.34
CA LYS A 70 -1.18 -2.00 -13.16
C LYS A 70 -0.32 -1.12 -12.23
N ARG A 71 0.34 -1.73 -11.26
CA ARG A 71 1.23 -1.02 -10.35
C ARG A 71 2.56 -0.67 -11.03
N MET A 72 3.09 -1.58 -11.84
CA MET A 72 4.31 -1.32 -12.64
C MET A 72 4.04 -0.26 -13.72
N ASP A 73 2.92 -0.37 -14.44
CA ASP A 73 2.48 0.63 -15.43
C ASP A 73 2.41 2.04 -14.79
N ALA A 74 1.86 2.14 -13.57
CA ALA A 74 1.76 3.42 -12.86
C ALA A 74 3.13 3.99 -12.45
N ALA A 75 4.07 3.13 -12.06
CA ALA A 75 5.43 3.55 -11.72
C ALA A 75 6.20 4.03 -12.97
N ALA A 76 6.09 3.31 -14.07
CA ALA A 76 6.66 3.68 -15.35
C ALA A 76 6.08 5.01 -15.89
N LEU A 77 4.76 5.18 -15.76
CA LEU A 77 4.07 6.42 -16.13
C LEU A 77 4.64 7.64 -15.40
N LEU A 78 4.91 7.52 -14.09
CA LEU A 78 5.55 8.58 -13.30
C LEU A 78 6.94 8.91 -13.82
N TYR A 79 7.72 7.89 -14.17
CA TYR A 79 9.07 8.08 -14.71
C TYR A 79 9.04 8.76 -16.08
N HIS A 80 8.28 8.24 -17.04
CA HIS A 80 8.21 8.78 -18.40
C HIS A 80 7.67 10.21 -18.47
N HIS A 81 6.90 10.63 -17.46
CA HIS A 81 6.44 12.02 -17.34
C HIS A 81 7.35 12.90 -16.46
N GLY A 82 8.56 12.44 -16.12
CA GLY A 82 9.53 13.22 -15.35
C GLY A 82 9.09 13.56 -13.93
N LYS A 83 8.13 12.80 -13.38
CA LYS A 83 7.62 13.01 -12.01
C LYS A 83 8.55 12.44 -10.94
N ILE A 84 9.42 11.51 -11.32
CA ILE A 84 10.41 10.86 -10.45
C ILE A 84 11.74 10.65 -11.21
N LYS A 85 12.83 10.44 -10.45
CA LYS A 85 14.16 10.12 -10.98
C LYS A 85 14.64 8.73 -10.59
N THR A 86 14.08 8.14 -9.54
CA THR A 86 14.46 6.83 -9.01
C THR A 86 13.22 6.05 -8.63
N ILE A 87 13.25 4.74 -8.83
CA ILE A 87 12.19 3.81 -8.44
C ILE A 87 12.77 2.83 -7.42
N VAL A 88 12.20 2.79 -6.22
CA VAL A 88 12.47 1.75 -5.22
C VAL A 88 11.35 0.72 -5.31
N VAL A 89 11.68 -0.50 -5.74
CA VAL A 89 10.73 -1.63 -5.78
C VAL A 89 10.89 -2.44 -4.50
N SER A 90 9.88 -2.39 -3.62
CA SER A 90 9.96 -2.98 -2.29
C SER A 90 8.98 -4.13 -2.16
N GLY A 91 9.48 -5.32 -1.88
CA GLY A 91 8.69 -6.54 -1.77
C GLY A 91 9.42 -7.65 -1.02
N GLU A 92 8.79 -8.81 -0.95
CA GLU A 92 9.36 -9.98 -0.30
C GLU A 92 10.33 -10.72 -1.23
N LYS A 93 11.47 -11.10 -0.66
CA LYS A 93 12.37 -12.09 -1.26
C LYS A 93 12.57 -13.24 -0.30
N SER A 94 12.22 -14.44 -0.76
CA SER A 94 12.41 -15.71 -0.04
C SER A 94 12.85 -16.80 -1.02
N LYS A 95 13.10 -18.03 -0.52
CA LYS A 95 13.57 -19.12 -1.38
C LYS A 95 12.56 -19.44 -2.48
N GLY A 96 12.96 -19.23 -3.72
CA GLY A 96 12.10 -19.45 -4.91
C GLY A 96 11.07 -18.36 -5.20
N TYR A 97 11.12 -17.23 -4.46
CA TYR A 97 10.20 -16.11 -4.62
C TYR A 97 10.93 -14.76 -4.48
N ASP A 98 10.86 -13.92 -5.50
CA ASP A 98 11.57 -12.62 -5.53
C ASP A 98 10.69 -11.57 -6.21
N GLU A 99 9.89 -10.86 -5.40
CA GLU A 99 9.02 -9.78 -5.91
C GLU A 99 9.82 -8.62 -6.47
N PRO A 100 10.84 -8.06 -5.79
CA PRO A 100 11.61 -6.94 -6.31
C PRO A 100 12.26 -7.24 -7.66
N ALA A 101 12.84 -8.44 -7.83
CA ALA A 101 13.41 -8.84 -9.11
C ALA A 101 12.36 -8.93 -10.22
N ALA A 102 11.18 -9.48 -9.93
CA ALA A 102 10.08 -9.53 -10.89
C ALA A 102 9.58 -8.12 -11.26
N MET A 103 9.47 -7.21 -10.28
CA MET A 103 9.09 -5.82 -10.50
C MET A 103 10.12 -5.07 -11.36
N LYS A 104 11.40 -5.22 -11.04
CA LYS A 104 12.52 -4.65 -11.82
C LYS A 104 12.51 -5.14 -13.25
N ASN A 105 12.40 -6.47 -13.45
CA ASN A 105 12.37 -7.05 -14.79
C ASN A 105 11.18 -6.54 -15.61
N TYR A 106 10.00 -6.41 -15.02
CA TYR A 106 8.85 -5.85 -15.72
C TYR A 106 9.11 -4.40 -16.15
N LEU A 107 9.60 -3.56 -15.25
CA LEU A 107 9.90 -2.15 -15.54
C LEU A 107 10.95 -2.00 -16.66
N ILE A 108 11.98 -2.85 -16.69
CA ILE A 108 13.00 -2.82 -17.73
C ILE A 108 12.46 -3.31 -19.06
N TYR A 109 11.92 -4.52 -19.09
CA TYR A 109 11.65 -5.24 -20.35
C TYR A 109 10.28 -4.91 -20.95
N GLN A 110 9.27 -4.53 -20.13
CA GLN A 110 7.95 -4.17 -20.64
C GLN A 110 7.75 -2.67 -20.75
N GLU A 111 8.35 -1.89 -19.83
CA GLU A 111 8.11 -0.45 -19.72
C GLU A 111 9.29 0.40 -20.21
N GLY A 112 10.43 -0.20 -20.56
CA GLY A 112 11.61 0.52 -21.06
C GLY A 112 12.27 1.44 -20.03
N VAL A 113 12.08 1.17 -18.75
CA VAL A 113 12.70 1.96 -17.66
C VAL A 113 14.17 1.55 -17.52
N PRO A 114 15.14 2.50 -17.54
CA PRO A 114 16.55 2.17 -17.40
C PRO A 114 16.88 1.48 -16.07
N GLU A 115 17.68 0.42 -16.13
CA GLU A 115 18.02 -0.39 -14.96
C GLU A 115 18.66 0.43 -13.84
N HIS A 116 19.54 1.37 -14.15
CA HIS A 116 20.31 2.14 -13.17
C HIS A 116 19.48 3.06 -12.27
N ILE A 117 18.21 3.31 -12.62
CA ILE A 117 17.31 4.11 -11.77
C ILE A 117 16.44 3.24 -10.84
N ILE A 118 16.48 1.92 -10.98
CA ILE A 118 15.66 0.98 -10.21
C ILE A 118 16.50 0.40 -9.07
N VAL A 119 16.01 0.59 -7.85
CA VAL A 119 16.63 0.07 -6.63
C VAL A 119 15.73 -1.02 -6.06
N GLU A 120 16.28 -2.20 -5.82
CA GLU A 120 15.56 -3.33 -5.24
C GLU A 120 15.61 -3.27 -3.71
N ASP A 121 14.46 -3.43 -3.06
CA ASP A 121 14.32 -3.62 -1.63
C ASP A 121 13.73 -5.00 -1.32
N PRO A 122 14.57 -6.03 -1.08
CA PRO A 122 14.15 -7.41 -0.91
C PRO A 122 13.63 -7.75 0.50
N LYS A 123 13.52 -6.76 1.39
CA LYS A 123 13.08 -6.93 2.78
C LYS A 123 11.81 -6.13 3.09
N GLY A 124 11.03 -5.79 2.07
CA GLY A 124 9.72 -5.16 2.21
C GLY A 124 8.61 -6.19 2.47
N PHE A 125 8.72 -6.99 3.54
CA PHE A 125 7.78 -8.08 3.85
C PHE A 125 6.35 -7.61 4.14
N ASN A 126 6.20 -6.37 4.57
CA ASN A 126 4.90 -5.73 4.76
C ASN A 126 4.99 -4.23 4.46
N THR A 127 3.84 -3.56 4.40
CA THR A 127 3.76 -2.13 4.06
C THR A 127 4.53 -1.23 5.04
N TYR A 128 4.47 -1.52 6.33
CA TYR A 128 5.17 -0.75 7.35
C TYR A 128 6.69 -0.84 7.19
N GLN A 129 7.21 -2.05 6.97
CA GLN A 129 8.63 -2.27 6.73
C GLN A 129 9.10 -1.60 5.44
N SER A 130 8.34 -1.69 4.34
CA SER A 130 8.65 -0.97 3.10
C SER A 130 8.80 0.54 3.32
N ILE A 131 7.90 1.15 4.10
CA ILE A 131 7.95 2.57 4.46
C ILE A 131 9.19 2.88 5.32
N LEU A 132 9.43 2.12 6.38
CA LEU A 132 10.57 2.34 7.26
C LEU A 132 11.92 2.16 6.55
N ARG A 133 12.03 1.15 5.69
CA ARG A 133 13.25 0.89 4.92
C ARG A 133 13.50 1.98 3.88
N CYS A 134 12.45 2.46 3.22
CA CYS A 134 12.54 3.61 2.33
C CYS A 134 13.13 4.82 3.06
N LYS A 135 12.64 5.12 4.26
CA LYS A 135 13.14 6.22 5.10
C LYS A 135 14.55 5.97 5.65
N ASN A 136 14.78 4.83 6.28
CA ASN A 136 15.95 4.59 7.12
C ASN A 136 17.12 3.98 6.36
N THR A 137 16.86 3.01 5.46
CA THR A 137 17.88 2.31 4.66
C THR A 137 18.24 3.12 3.41
N TYR A 138 17.23 3.54 2.65
CA TYR A 138 17.44 4.29 1.41
C TYR A 138 17.49 5.81 1.60
N LYS A 139 17.29 6.30 2.84
CA LYS A 139 17.36 7.75 3.21
C LYS A 139 16.40 8.63 2.41
N LYS A 140 15.26 8.09 1.98
CA LYS A 140 14.26 8.79 1.16
C LYS A 140 13.03 9.13 2.00
N LYS A 141 12.77 10.43 2.18
CA LYS A 141 11.63 10.94 2.98
C LYS A 141 10.56 11.62 2.13
N ASN A 142 10.93 12.16 0.97
CA ASN A 142 10.02 12.83 0.04
C ASN A 142 9.75 11.91 -1.14
N VAL A 143 8.65 11.17 -1.12
CA VAL A 143 8.39 10.08 -2.06
C VAL A 143 6.99 10.10 -2.63
N ILE A 144 6.81 9.46 -3.78
CA ILE A 144 5.51 9.02 -4.28
C ILE A 144 5.39 7.53 -3.99
N ILE A 145 4.39 7.14 -3.19
CA ILE A 145 4.06 5.74 -2.96
C ILE A 145 3.14 5.28 -4.10
N VAL A 146 3.50 4.18 -4.74
CA VAL A 146 2.74 3.61 -5.86
C VAL A 146 2.11 2.30 -5.44
N SER A 147 0.79 2.27 -5.39
CA SER A 147 -0.03 1.10 -5.14
C SER A 147 -1.47 1.37 -5.58
N GLN A 148 -2.41 0.43 -5.39
CA GLN A 148 -3.83 0.71 -5.59
C GLN A 148 -4.36 1.66 -4.51
N GLY A 149 -5.37 2.47 -4.83
CA GLY A 149 -5.87 3.53 -3.96
C GLY A 149 -6.27 3.06 -2.56
N PHE A 150 -6.95 1.91 -2.46
CA PHE A 150 -7.33 1.33 -1.17
C PHE A 150 -6.13 1.02 -0.27
N HIS A 151 -4.99 0.64 -0.85
CA HIS A 151 -3.74 0.34 -0.16
C HIS A 151 -2.93 1.61 0.16
N ASN A 152 -2.94 2.59 -0.74
CA ASN A 152 -2.21 3.85 -0.57
C ASN A 152 -2.62 4.61 0.69
N LEU A 153 -3.89 4.57 1.10
CA LEU A 153 -4.35 5.21 2.34
C LEU A 153 -3.60 4.69 3.56
N ARG A 154 -3.44 3.38 3.69
CA ARG A 154 -2.71 2.76 4.81
C ARG A 154 -1.21 3.03 4.74
N ALA A 155 -0.63 2.98 3.54
CA ALA A 155 0.77 3.30 3.34
C ALA A 155 1.10 4.76 3.68
N LEU A 156 0.25 5.70 3.27
CA LEU A 156 0.38 7.13 3.62
C LEU A 156 0.21 7.38 5.11
N PHE A 157 -0.68 6.65 5.79
CA PHE A 157 -0.81 6.72 7.25
C PHE A 157 0.49 6.32 7.94
N PHE A 158 1.10 5.20 7.55
CA PHE A 158 2.40 4.80 8.07
C PHE A 158 3.50 5.82 7.74
N ALA A 159 3.55 6.31 6.51
CA ALA A 159 4.54 7.29 6.09
C ALA A 159 4.46 8.58 6.93
N ARG A 160 3.24 9.11 7.12
CA ARG A 160 3.01 10.33 7.91
C ARG A 160 3.43 10.15 9.37
N ASN A 161 3.04 9.06 10.00
CA ASN A 161 3.39 8.77 11.39
C ASN A 161 4.88 8.49 11.60
N ASN A 162 5.60 8.24 10.52
CA ASN A 162 7.06 8.12 10.51
C ASN A 162 7.77 9.38 9.94
N SER A 163 7.12 10.53 9.96
CA SER A 163 7.69 11.82 9.52
C SER A 163 8.23 11.80 8.07
N MET A 164 7.53 11.10 7.18
CA MET A 164 7.78 11.14 5.75
C MET A 164 6.79 12.08 5.04
N ASN A 165 7.27 12.84 4.07
CA ASN A 165 6.44 13.63 3.18
C ASN A 165 6.10 12.82 1.93
N ALA A 166 5.11 11.94 2.06
CA ALA A 166 4.68 11.04 1.00
C ALA A 166 3.41 11.52 0.31
N LEU A 167 3.32 11.26 -0.99
CA LEU A 167 2.12 11.35 -1.81
C LEU A 167 1.79 9.96 -2.33
N GLY A 168 0.55 9.63 -2.55
CA GLY A 168 0.11 8.38 -3.18
C GLY A 168 -0.19 8.61 -4.66
N PHE A 169 0.28 7.74 -5.52
CA PHE A 169 -0.18 7.64 -6.89
C PHE A 169 -0.94 6.32 -7.06
N ASP A 170 -2.24 6.45 -7.34
CA ASP A 170 -3.13 5.30 -7.38
C ASP A 170 -3.01 4.59 -8.72
N ALA A 171 -2.40 3.40 -8.70
CA ALA A 171 -2.45 2.49 -9.82
C ALA A 171 -3.90 2.10 -10.13
N GLN A 172 -4.20 1.91 -11.40
CA GLN A 172 -5.53 1.53 -11.84
C GLN A 172 -6.01 0.28 -11.10
N ASP A 173 -7.24 0.31 -10.61
CA ASP A 173 -7.85 -0.85 -9.96
C ASP A 173 -8.31 -1.90 -10.98
N VAL A 174 -8.50 -3.12 -10.52
CA VAL A 174 -8.99 -4.23 -11.35
C VAL A 174 -10.51 -4.21 -11.32
N SER A 175 -11.12 -4.07 -12.50
CA SER A 175 -12.56 -3.86 -12.69
C SER A 175 -13.44 -5.10 -12.40
N LYS A 176 -13.12 -5.88 -11.36
CA LYS A 176 -13.93 -7.02 -10.91
C LYS A 176 -14.60 -6.67 -9.57
N PRO A 177 -15.95 -6.57 -9.51
CA PRO A 177 -16.66 -6.17 -8.28
C PRO A 177 -16.28 -7.03 -7.07
N GLU A 178 -16.17 -8.34 -7.23
CA GLU A 178 -15.82 -9.27 -6.15
C GLU A 178 -14.44 -8.98 -5.55
N SER A 179 -13.44 -8.68 -6.38
CA SER A 179 -12.10 -8.31 -5.91
C SER A 179 -12.08 -6.96 -5.23
N PHE A 180 -12.90 -6.03 -5.70
CA PHE A 180 -13.05 -4.70 -5.10
C PHE A 180 -13.57 -4.81 -3.65
N TYR A 181 -14.72 -5.43 -3.44
CA TYR A 181 -15.30 -5.57 -2.09
C TYR A 181 -14.39 -6.35 -1.14
N ARG A 182 -13.78 -7.44 -1.61
CA ARG A 182 -12.81 -8.21 -0.81
C ARG A 182 -11.60 -7.37 -0.38
N ASN A 183 -11.03 -6.60 -1.30
CA ASN A 183 -9.87 -5.76 -1.00
C ASN A 183 -10.24 -4.60 -0.09
N GLN A 184 -11.39 -3.96 -0.28
CA GLN A 184 -11.87 -2.88 0.59
C GLN A 184 -12.11 -3.38 2.02
N SER A 185 -12.76 -4.54 2.20
CA SER A 185 -12.99 -5.13 3.52
C SER A 185 -11.68 -5.48 4.22
N ARG A 186 -10.76 -6.13 3.51
CA ARG A 186 -9.42 -6.45 4.04
C ARG A 186 -8.67 -5.19 4.46
N GLU A 187 -8.64 -4.18 3.61
CA GLU A 187 -7.92 -2.93 3.91
C GLU A 187 -8.62 -2.11 5.00
N SER A 188 -9.94 -2.19 5.14
CA SER A 188 -10.65 -1.58 6.26
C SER A 188 -10.16 -2.14 7.60
N LEU A 189 -10.03 -3.46 7.72
CA LEU A 189 -9.46 -4.11 8.90
C LEU A 189 -7.96 -3.82 9.07
N ALA A 190 -7.19 -3.81 7.98
CA ALA A 190 -5.77 -3.50 8.02
C ALA A 190 -5.48 -2.06 8.46
N ARG A 191 -6.39 -1.11 8.16
CA ARG A 191 -6.32 0.26 8.69
C ARG A 191 -6.60 0.31 10.19
N VAL A 192 -7.54 -0.48 10.70
CA VAL A 192 -7.74 -0.61 12.15
C VAL A 192 -6.46 -1.11 12.83
N ALA A 193 -5.87 -2.19 12.30
CA ALA A 193 -4.61 -2.70 12.82
C ALA A 193 -3.49 -1.64 12.77
N ALA A 194 -3.38 -0.88 11.69
CA ALA A 194 -2.40 0.20 11.57
C ALA A 194 -2.57 1.30 12.63
N VAL A 195 -3.81 1.66 12.96
CA VAL A 195 -4.12 2.61 14.04
C VAL A 195 -3.76 2.04 15.41
N VAL A 196 -4.10 0.77 15.66
CA VAL A 196 -3.74 0.09 16.93
C VAL A 196 -2.22 0.03 17.11
N TYR A 197 -1.48 -0.37 16.08
CA TYR A 197 0.00 -0.35 16.12
C TYR A 197 0.56 1.02 16.44
N TYR A 198 0.00 2.06 15.82
CA TYR A 198 0.41 3.43 16.09
C TYR A 198 0.14 3.87 17.54
N ILE A 199 -1.07 3.60 18.07
CA ILE A 199 -1.45 3.97 19.44
C ILE A 199 -0.59 3.23 20.48
N LEU A 200 -0.33 1.94 20.25
CA LEU A 200 0.46 1.11 21.17
C LEU A 200 1.98 1.29 21.00
N GLY A 201 2.44 2.02 19.99
CA GLY A 201 3.86 2.18 19.69
C GLY A 201 4.54 0.88 19.25
N ILE A 202 3.79 -0.07 18.68
CA ILE A 202 4.27 -1.39 18.26
C ILE A 202 4.58 -1.35 16.76
N SER A 203 5.70 -1.97 16.37
CA SER A 203 6.02 -2.19 14.95
C SER A 203 5.34 -3.49 14.48
N PRO A 204 4.58 -3.48 13.38
CA PRO A 204 4.11 -4.73 12.77
C PRO A 204 5.30 -5.53 12.22
N ASP A 205 5.39 -6.78 12.65
CA ASP A 205 6.38 -7.77 12.17
C ASP A 205 6.13 -8.17 10.72
#